data_0e95ff1b536d6e3b6e03f81ce9175e3b
#
_entry.id   0e95ff1b536d6e3b6e03f81ce9175e3b
#
_cell.length_a   1.000
_cell.length_b   1.000
_cell.length_c   1.000
_cell.angle_alpha   90.00
_cell.angle_beta   90.00
_cell.angle_gamma   90.00
#
_symmetry.space_group_name_H-M   'P 1'
#
loop_
_entity.id
_entity.type
_entity.pdbx_description
1 polymer ?
#
loop_
_entity_poly.entity_id
_entity_poly.type
_entity_poly.pdbx_seq_one_letter_code
_entity_poly.pdbx_strand_id
1 'polypeptide(L)'
;MTEPKTMPTLAIEIDRTAAAPVGEQIYASLRQAIVDGRLQPGRRLPSGRDLAAQLGVARGTILVAYERLASEKLVVGAGSAGTRVCAQLPPAPTATEIPLDGPLDAFTRPYSSAPLPFQMGVPAHDAFPAKVWARMRARAVRADATGYTTYADPRGERDLRAQIASHLAISRQIQCHPDQVIVTSGYRHGLMLTLIALRVHGRTAWIEEPGYPIGRKALELAGLTVAPISVDVEGLRVEEGIARAAHAALALVTPGQHAPLGVALSPMRRRALLEWAEAKDAWIIEDDYLGELQLVGRAAPALAAGDGAQRVIHIGAFSKTISPALGLGFVVAPRALAERIVETVSVMAPAPNRTTQLALTEFLADGHFMRHLRHMKKVYAERRHLAVELLRKRFTEVVESGLGLIVKLPNGVDDLEIVHSARKQNLAPSALSAWYLRTELARNGLLLSVTNLRPDNIRAACDALEAVVSARISQHRGVGASHRFF
;
A
#
# COMPACT_ATOMS: atom_id res chain seq x y z
N MET A 1 71.35 5.12 -2.55
CA MET A 1 70.60 4.25 -1.64
C MET A 1 69.17 4.76 -1.57
N THR A 2 68.28 4.14 -2.31
CA THR A 2 66.82 4.47 -2.33
C THR A 2 66.14 3.49 -1.36
N GLU A 3 65.60 4.02 -0.26
CA GLU A 3 64.78 3.26 0.70
C GLU A 3 63.58 2.56 0.00
N PRO A 4 63.27 1.30 0.34
CA PRO A 4 62.09 0.66 -0.18
C PRO A 4 60.84 1.32 0.44
N LYS A 5 60.05 2.03 -0.38
CA LYS A 5 58.71 2.47 0.01
C LYS A 5 57.83 1.26 0.34
N THR A 6 57.78 0.92 1.61
CA THR A 6 56.83 -0.05 2.15
C THR A 6 55.42 0.46 1.82
N MET A 7 54.75 -0.21 0.91
CA MET A 7 53.30 0.03 0.65
C MET A 7 52.51 -0.40 1.90
N PRO A 8 51.70 0.47 2.50
CA PRO A 8 50.82 0.03 3.57
C PRO A 8 49.93 -1.05 3.06
N THR A 9 49.96 -2.16 3.73
CA THR A 9 49.13 -3.35 3.43
C THR A 9 47.66 -2.94 3.47
N LEU A 10 46.99 -3.07 2.34
CA LEU A 10 45.54 -2.86 2.29
C LEU A 10 44.90 -4.02 3.04
N ALA A 11 44.42 -3.81 4.24
CA ALA A 11 43.70 -4.81 5.01
C ALA A 11 42.30 -5.02 4.39
N ILE A 12 42.22 -6.00 3.48
CA ILE A 12 40.94 -6.48 2.95
C ILE A 12 40.70 -7.82 3.60
N GLU A 13 39.72 -7.91 4.45
CA GLU A 13 39.29 -9.20 5.04
C GLU A 13 38.24 -9.83 4.13
N ILE A 14 38.45 -11.11 3.78
CA ILE A 14 37.55 -11.91 2.97
C ILE A 14 36.90 -12.94 3.84
N ASP A 15 35.60 -12.86 4.04
CA ASP A 15 34.78 -13.90 4.65
C ASP A 15 34.28 -14.87 3.58
N ARG A 16 34.88 -16.06 3.53
CA ARG A 16 34.50 -17.12 2.58
C ARG A 16 33.20 -17.83 2.96
N THR A 17 32.69 -17.58 4.16
CA THR A 17 31.42 -18.15 4.65
C THR A 17 30.22 -17.21 4.40
N ALA A 18 30.48 -15.96 4.07
CA ALA A 18 29.44 -14.98 3.77
C ALA A 18 28.68 -15.32 2.48
N ALA A 19 27.41 -14.96 2.43
CA ALA A 19 26.57 -15.12 1.23
C ALA A 19 27.05 -14.26 0.03
N ALA A 20 27.80 -13.19 0.29
CA ALA A 20 28.30 -12.29 -0.74
C ALA A 20 29.52 -12.91 -1.46
N PRO A 21 29.56 -12.94 -2.80
CA PRO A 21 30.70 -13.42 -3.56
C PRO A 21 31.99 -12.68 -3.20
N VAL A 22 33.13 -13.40 -3.21
CA VAL A 22 34.44 -12.83 -2.87
C VAL A 22 34.79 -11.57 -3.68
N GLY A 23 34.45 -11.53 -4.97
CA GLY A 23 34.67 -10.35 -5.83
C GLY A 23 33.88 -9.14 -5.36
N GLU A 24 32.67 -9.32 -4.87
CA GLU A 24 31.82 -8.27 -4.29
C GLU A 24 32.44 -7.72 -2.99
N GLN A 25 32.93 -8.60 -2.13
CA GLN A 25 33.58 -8.19 -0.87
C GLN A 25 34.84 -7.36 -1.15
N ILE A 26 35.68 -7.77 -2.11
CA ILE A 26 36.87 -7.03 -2.53
C ILE A 26 36.49 -5.64 -3.08
N TYR A 27 35.51 -5.60 -3.99
CA TYR A 27 35.03 -4.34 -4.55
C TYR A 27 34.48 -3.42 -3.45
N ALA A 28 33.61 -3.92 -2.55
CA ALA A 28 33.03 -3.13 -1.47
C ALA A 28 34.12 -2.59 -0.52
N SER A 29 35.12 -3.38 -0.16
CA SER A 29 36.23 -2.97 0.71
C SER A 29 37.10 -1.89 0.08
N LEU A 30 37.43 -2.02 -1.21
CA LEU A 30 38.19 -1.00 -1.94
C LEU A 30 37.39 0.29 -2.11
N ARG A 31 36.13 0.17 -2.48
CA ARG A 31 35.21 1.31 -2.60
C ARG A 31 35.11 2.10 -1.31
N GLN A 32 34.89 1.39 -0.20
CA GLN A 32 34.82 2.00 1.12
C GLN A 32 36.13 2.68 1.51
N ALA A 33 37.27 2.05 1.24
CA ALA A 33 38.59 2.63 1.52
C ALA A 33 38.86 3.93 0.71
N ILE A 34 38.31 4.03 -0.51
CA ILE A 34 38.40 5.26 -1.33
C ILE A 34 37.47 6.35 -0.77
N VAL A 35 36.23 5.98 -0.45
CA VAL A 35 35.21 6.92 0.07
C VAL A 35 35.62 7.47 1.44
N ASP A 36 36.16 6.64 2.32
CA ASP A 36 36.65 7.04 3.66
C ASP A 36 37.99 7.80 3.61
N GLY A 37 38.58 7.98 2.42
CA GLY A 37 39.88 8.65 2.25
C GLY A 37 41.08 7.82 2.71
N ARG A 38 40.93 6.58 3.10
CA ARG A 38 42.05 5.63 3.41
C ARG A 38 42.93 5.39 2.18
N LEU A 39 42.28 5.37 1.00
CA LEU A 39 42.94 5.43 -0.29
C LEU A 39 42.76 6.80 -0.90
N GLN A 40 43.74 7.65 -0.74
CA GLN A 40 43.69 9.06 -1.18
C GLN A 40 43.67 9.20 -2.71
N PRO A 41 43.10 10.32 -3.23
CA PRO A 41 43.16 10.66 -4.65
C PRO A 41 44.58 10.60 -5.22
N GLY A 42 44.73 10.08 -6.43
CA GLY A 42 46.01 9.88 -7.10
C GLY A 42 46.83 8.68 -6.62
N ARG A 43 46.46 8.03 -5.51
CA ARG A 43 47.17 6.87 -4.99
C ARG A 43 47.09 5.69 -5.95
N ARG A 44 48.23 5.03 -6.16
CA ARG A 44 48.31 3.80 -6.98
C ARG A 44 47.77 2.61 -6.19
N LEU A 45 46.92 1.84 -6.82
CA LEU A 45 46.47 0.55 -6.31
C LEU A 45 47.49 -0.56 -6.62
N PRO A 46 47.55 -1.65 -5.87
CA PRO A 46 48.34 -2.83 -6.22
C PRO A 46 48.00 -3.32 -7.62
N SER A 47 48.92 -3.96 -8.30
CA SER A 47 48.58 -4.63 -9.56
C SER A 47 47.56 -5.72 -9.32
N GLY A 48 46.71 -6.00 -10.33
CA GLY A 48 45.72 -7.06 -10.22
C GLY A 48 46.36 -8.44 -9.92
N ARG A 49 47.63 -8.63 -10.27
CA ARG A 49 48.44 -9.85 -9.94
C ARG A 49 48.84 -9.84 -8.48
N ASP A 50 49.38 -8.73 -7.99
CA ASP A 50 49.89 -8.61 -6.62
C ASP A 50 48.76 -8.72 -5.59
N LEU A 51 47.61 -8.01 -5.85
CA LEU A 51 46.45 -8.08 -4.98
C LEU A 51 45.82 -9.48 -5.00
N ALA A 52 45.78 -10.14 -6.15
CA ALA A 52 45.27 -11.51 -6.26
C ALA A 52 46.12 -12.50 -5.44
N ALA A 53 47.45 -12.36 -5.54
CA ALA A 53 48.37 -13.15 -4.75
C ALA A 53 48.24 -12.90 -3.23
N GLN A 54 48.10 -11.62 -2.84
CA GLN A 54 47.92 -11.22 -1.44
C GLN A 54 46.63 -11.80 -0.82
N LEU A 55 45.52 -11.80 -1.60
CA LEU A 55 44.20 -12.22 -1.13
C LEU A 55 43.87 -13.70 -1.39
N GLY A 56 44.79 -14.44 -2.07
CA GLY A 56 44.56 -15.84 -2.43
C GLY A 56 43.36 -16.05 -3.36
N VAL A 57 43.19 -15.18 -4.36
CA VAL A 57 42.07 -15.22 -5.32
C VAL A 57 42.55 -15.22 -6.77
N ALA A 58 41.67 -15.57 -7.70
CA ALA A 58 42.00 -15.48 -9.12
C ALA A 58 42.21 -14.02 -9.57
N ARG A 59 43.18 -13.77 -10.45
CA ARG A 59 43.46 -12.45 -11.03
C ARG A 59 42.21 -11.81 -11.66
N GLY A 60 41.39 -12.63 -12.34
CA GLY A 60 40.13 -12.17 -12.96
C GLY A 60 39.16 -11.51 -11.96
N THR A 61 39.11 -12.04 -10.73
CA THR A 61 38.25 -11.48 -9.66
C THR A 61 38.65 -10.04 -9.31
N ILE A 62 39.99 -9.77 -9.25
CA ILE A 62 40.48 -8.39 -9.00
C ILE A 62 40.22 -7.48 -10.18
N LEU A 63 40.39 -7.98 -11.41
CA LEU A 63 40.13 -7.18 -12.61
C LEU A 63 38.68 -6.73 -12.68
N VAL A 64 37.72 -7.62 -12.42
CA VAL A 64 36.30 -7.28 -12.37
C VAL A 64 36.02 -6.21 -11.29
N ALA A 65 36.60 -6.34 -10.10
CA ALA A 65 36.46 -5.34 -9.06
C ALA A 65 37.05 -3.96 -9.48
N TYR A 66 38.19 -3.94 -10.16
CA TYR A 66 38.81 -2.71 -10.67
C TYR A 66 38.03 -2.08 -11.82
N GLU A 67 37.49 -2.88 -12.73
CA GLU A 67 36.61 -2.43 -13.82
C GLU A 67 35.35 -1.77 -13.26
N ARG A 68 34.78 -2.34 -12.22
CA ARG A 68 33.61 -1.79 -11.56
C ARG A 68 33.92 -0.46 -10.85
N LEU A 69 35.04 -0.37 -10.13
CA LEU A 69 35.50 0.91 -9.56
C LEU A 69 35.79 1.96 -10.65
N ALA A 70 36.30 1.56 -11.82
CA ALA A 70 36.53 2.45 -12.93
C ALA A 70 35.22 2.95 -13.56
N SER A 71 34.21 2.10 -13.65
CA SER A 71 32.88 2.50 -14.13
C SER A 71 32.22 3.53 -13.21
N GLU A 72 32.50 3.49 -11.90
CA GLU A 72 32.08 4.49 -10.92
C GLU A 72 32.99 5.75 -10.89
N LYS A 73 34.00 5.81 -11.75
CA LYS A 73 34.99 6.90 -11.78
C LYS A 73 35.76 7.08 -10.45
N LEU A 74 35.86 6.02 -9.67
CA LEU A 74 36.63 5.99 -8.43
C LEU A 74 38.12 5.72 -8.70
N VAL A 75 38.41 4.96 -9.76
CA VAL A 75 39.79 4.70 -10.21
C VAL A 75 39.92 4.92 -11.72
N VAL A 76 41.14 5.13 -12.16
CA VAL A 76 41.53 5.28 -13.56
C VAL A 76 42.71 4.37 -13.88
N GLY A 77 42.58 3.64 -14.99
CA GLY A 77 43.69 2.88 -15.52
C GLY A 77 44.69 3.78 -16.25
N ALA A 78 45.93 3.77 -15.84
CA ALA A 78 47.01 4.56 -16.44
C ALA A 78 47.96 3.69 -17.29
N GLY A 79 47.46 2.72 -18.01
CA GLY A 79 48.24 1.80 -18.86
C GLY A 79 49.36 1.09 -18.11
N SER A 80 50.62 1.27 -18.54
CA SER A 80 51.79 0.72 -17.88
C SER A 80 52.06 1.30 -16.47
N ALA A 81 51.50 2.48 -16.15
CA ALA A 81 51.62 3.09 -14.83
C ALA A 81 50.65 2.50 -13.78
N GLY A 82 49.78 1.57 -14.16
CA GLY A 82 48.85 0.82 -13.29
C GLY A 82 47.56 1.58 -13.00
N THR A 83 46.75 1.08 -12.06
CA THR A 83 45.46 1.65 -11.66
C THR A 83 45.69 2.66 -10.51
N ARG A 84 45.04 3.82 -10.59
CA ARG A 84 45.13 4.89 -9.56
C ARG A 84 43.72 5.31 -9.15
N VAL A 85 43.59 5.78 -7.90
CA VAL A 85 42.41 6.49 -7.43
C VAL A 85 42.26 7.80 -8.20
N CYS A 86 41.07 8.13 -8.66
CA CYS A 86 40.82 9.38 -9.41
C CYS A 86 41.22 10.60 -8.58
N ALA A 87 41.80 11.60 -9.22
CA ALA A 87 42.22 12.82 -8.57
C ALA A 87 41.05 13.66 -8.03
N GLN A 88 39.90 13.57 -8.73
CA GLN A 88 38.63 14.14 -8.29
C GLN A 88 37.63 12.98 -8.14
N LEU A 89 37.27 12.70 -6.91
CA LEU A 89 36.21 11.71 -6.62
C LEU A 89 34.84 12.33 -6.90
N PRO A 90 33.88 11.54 -7.42
CA PRO A 90 32.49 11.98 -7.48
C PRO A 90 32.03 12.42 -6.07
N PRO A 91 31.22 13.48 -5.95
CA PRO A 91 30.67 13.86 -4.66
C PRO A 91 29.91 12.65 -4.10
N ALA A 92 30.16 12.34 -2.83
CA ALA A 92 29.39 11.30 -2.14
C ALA A 92 27.90 11.68 -2.25
N PRO A 93 27.00 10.73 -2.57
CA PRO A 93 25.58 11.03 -2.52
C PRO A 93 25.26 11.44 -1.09
N THR A 94 24.94 12.71 -0.91
CA THR A 94 24.37 13.21 0.35
C THR A 94 23.00 12.60 0.46
N ALA A 95 22.88 11.49 1.20
CA ALA A 95 21.61 10.97 1.64
C ALA A 95 21.04 11.94 2.69
N THR A 96 20.55 13.08 2.23
CA THR A 96 19.70 13.91 3.06
C THR A 96 18.36 13.21 3.10
N GLU A 97 18.04 12.57 4.22
CA GLU A 97 16.68 12.11 4.46
C GLU A 97 15.79 13.35 4.41
N ILE A 98 14.92 13.41 3.42
CA ILE A 98 13.87 14.41 3.37
C ILE A 98 12.80 13.92 4.34
N PRO A 99 12.55 14.60 5.47
CA PRO A 99 11.49 14.23 6.36
C PRO A 99 10.17 14.35 5.61
N LEU A 100 9.45 13.23 5.45
CA LEU A 100 8.11 13.20 4.88
C LEU A 100 7.08 13.27 6.02
N ASP A 101 7.24 14.24 6.91
CA ASP A 101 6.32 14.45 8.03
C ASP A 101 5.07 15.18 7.54
N GLY A 102 4.00 14.43 7.32
CA GLY A 102 2.73 14.96 6.88
C GLY A 102 1.55 14.20 7.48
N PRO A 103 0.35 14.78 7.44
CA PRO A 103 -0.85 14.17 8.03
C PRO A 103 -1.21 12.82 7.40
N LEU A 104 -0.64 12.49 6.25
CA LEU A 104 -0.82 11.20 5.57
C LEU A 104 0.32 10.21 5.80
N ASP A 105 1.35 10.54 6.58
CA ASP A 105 2.51 9.67 6.80
C ASP A 105 2.10 8.25 7.22
N ALA A 106 1.13 8.13 8.13
CA ALA A 106 0.62 6.84 8.57
C ALA A 106 0.01 5.97 7.46
N PHE A 107 -0.43 6.59 6.35
CA PHE A 107 -1.07 5.92 5.22
C PHE A 107 -0.16 5.77 3.98
N THR A 108 0.95 6.50 3.94
CA THR A 108 1.82 6.58 2.75
C THR A 108 3.23 6.07 2.99
N ARG A 109 3.65 5.93 4.25
CA ARG A 109 4.99 5.44 4.60
C ARG A 109 5.21 4.04 4.03
N PRO A 110 6.29 3.83 3.25
CA PRO A 110 6.61 2.50 2.74
C PRO A 110 6.99 1.57 3.90
N TYR A 111 6.45 0.37 3.88
CA TYR A 111 6.86 -0.68 4.80
C TYR A 111 7.91 -1.54 4.09
N SER A 112 9.16 -1.38 4.45
CA SER A 112 10.29 -2.17 3.93
C SER A 112 10.47 -3.51 4.64
N SER A 113 9.70 -3.76 5.71
CA SER A 113 9.73 -4.96 6.54
C SER A 113 8.42 -5.75 6.48
N ALA A 114 8.40 -6.92 7.12
CA ALA A 114 7.18 -7.71 7.27
C ALA A 114 6.07 -6.89 7.95
N PRO A 115 4.78 -7.12 7.59
CA PRO A 115 3.66 -6.43 8.20
C PRO A 115 3.64 -6.59 9.72
N LEU A 116 3.41 -5.48 10.43
CA LEU A 116 3.32 -5.48 11.88
C LEU A 116 1.92 -5.92 12.36
N PRO A 117 1.80 -6.44 13.60
CA PRO A 117 0.51 -6.67 14.22
C PRO A 117 -0.37 -5.43 14.21
N PHE A 118 -1.68 -5.60 13.99
CA PHE A 118 -2.71 -4.55 13.88
C PHE A 118 -2.61 -3.61 12.67
N GLN A 119 -1.63 -3.78 11.79
CA GLN A 119 -1.45 -2.91 10.62
C GLN A 119 -2.65 -2.97 9.68
N MET A 120 -3.24 -1.81 9.43
CA MET A 120 -4.38 -1.67 8.52
C MET A 120 -3.98 -1.86 7.05
N GLY A 121 -4.90 -2.40 6.28
CA GLY A 121 -4.82 -2.37 4.82
C GLY A 121 -3.86 -3.36 4.16
N VAL A 122 -3.24 -4.26 4.92
CA VAL A 122 -2.34 -5.29 4.40
C VAL A 122 -2.94 -6.68 4.63
N PRO A 123 -3.08 -7.54 3.60
CA PRO A 123 -3.57 -8.91 3.75
C PRO A 123 -2.57 -9.80 4.50
N ALA A 124 -3.04 -10.97 4.95
CA ALA A 124 -2.20 -11.98 5.60
C ALA A 124 -1.14 -12.52 4.64
N HIS A 125 0.10 -12.09 4.82
CA HIS A 125 1.19 -12.50 3.94
C HIS A 125 1.54 -14.00 4.09
N ASP A 126 1.35 -14.56 5.28
CA ASP A 126 1.56 -15.98 5.58
C ASP A 126 0.52 -16.91 4.94
N ALA A 127 -0.61 -16.37 4.50
CA ALA A 127 -1.63 -17.08 3.75
C ALA A 127 -1.58 -16.82 2.22
N PHE A 128 -0.58 -16.08 1.74
CA PHE A 128 -0.42 -15.80 0.33
C PHE A 128 -0.09 -17.10 -0.46
N PRO A 129 -0.75 -17.37 -1.59
CA PRO A 129 -0.59 -18.61 -2.35
C PRO A 129 0.69 -18.60 -3.21
N ALA A 130 1.87 -18.43 -2.57
CA ALA A 130 3.15 -18.16 -3.20
C ALA A 130 3.53 -19.16 -4.30
N LYS A 131 3.34 -20.46 -4.06
CA LYS A 131 3.69 -21.51 -5.04
C LYS A 131 2.83 -21.43 -6.31
N VAL A 132 1.53 -21.18 -6.15
CA VAL A 132 0.61 -21.05 -7.27
C VAL A 132 0.92 -19.76 -8.03
N TRP A 133 1.09 -18.66 -7.31
CA TRP A 133 1.40 -17.37 -7.90
C TRP A 133 2.74 -17.39 -8.67
N ALA A 134 3.79 -17.99 -8.10
CA ALA A 134 5.08 -18.13 -8.80
C ALA A 134 4.96 -18.91 -10.11
N ARG A 135 4.16 -19.97 -10.13
CA ARG A 135 3.89 -20.75 -11.35
C ARG A 135 3.16 -19.93 -12.42
N MET A 136 2.12 -19.18 -12.04
CA MET A 136 1.40 -18.29 -12.97
C MET A 136 2.34 -17.21 -13.53
N ARG A 137 3.14 -16.56 -12.66
CA ARG A 137 4.15 -15.59 -13.09
C ARG A 137 5.17 -16.15 -14.07
N ALA A 138 5.67 -17.37 -13.82
CA ALA A 138 6.62 -18.02 -14.72
C ALA A 138 6.02 -18.32 -16.10
N ARG A 139 4.74 -18.70 -16.17
CA ARG A 139 4.04 -18.88 -17.46
C ARG A 139 3.85 -17.55 -18.17
N ALA A 140 3.39 -16.53 -17.44
CA ALA A 140 3.17 -15.20 -17.97
C ALA A 140 4.45 -14.57 -18.54
N VAL A 141 5.60 -14.73 -17.87
CA VAL A 141 6.91 -14.28 -18.38
C VAL A 141 7.26 -14.95 -19.70
N ARG A 142 7.06 -16.28 -19.81
CA ARG A 142 7.32 -17.01 -21.06
C ARG A 142 6.38 -16.55 -22.20
N ALA A 143 5.11 -16.38 -21.91
CA ALA A 143 4.14 -15.89 -22.89
C ALA A 143 4.46 -14.47 -23.36
N ASP A 144 4.89 -13.60 -22.46
CA ASP A 144 5.27 -12.23 -22.78
C ASP A 144 6.55 -12.16 -23.61
N ALA A 145 7.55 -12.99 -23.30
CA ALA A 145 8.82 -13.06 -24.04
C ALA A 145 8.66 -13.55 -25.51
N THR A 146 7.60 -14.29 -25.80
CA THR A 146 7.30 -14.79 -27.16
C THR A 146 6.25 -13.94 -27.89
N GLY A 147 5.70 -12.92 -27.23
CA GLY A 147 4.71 -12.01 -27.78
C GLY A 147 5.31 -10.90 -28.64
N TYR A 148 4.43 -10.17 -29.33
CA TYR A 148 4.85 -9.01 -30.11
C TYR A 148 5.29 -7.86 -29.20
N THR A 149 6.39 -7.19 -29.54
CA THR A 149 6.86 -5.98 -28.88
C THR A 149 6.07 -4.78 -29.37
N THR A 150 4.89 -4.57 -28.80
CA THR A 150 3.97 -3.48 -29.18
C THR A 150 3.41 -2.80 -27.93
N TYR A 151 2.79 -1.64 -28.09
CA TYR A 151 2.10 -0.97 -27.01
C TYR A 151 0.87 -1.78 -26.58
N ALA A 152 0.68 -1.90 -25.25
CA ALA A 152 -0.48 -2.56 -24.67
C ALA A 152 -1.77 -1.75 -24.91
N ASP A 153 -2.93 -2.43 -24.90
CA ASP A 153 -4.23 -1.75 -24.83
C ASP A 153 -4.27 -0.91 -23.53
N PRO A 154 -4.53 0.40 -23.61
CA PRO A 154 -4.55 1.25 -22.42
C PRO A 154 -5.59 0.81 -21.38
N ARG A 155 -6.63 0.09 -21.78
CA ARG A 155 -7.61 -0.51 -20.87
C ARG A 155 -7.08 -1.72 -20.10
N GLY A 156 -5.94 -2.26 -20.49
CA GLY A 156 -5.38 -3.52 -20.02
C GLY A 156 -5.77 -4.75 -20.85
N GLU A 157 -5.20 -5.90 -20.53
CA GLU A 157 -5.37 -7.16 -21.26
C GLU A 157 -6.86 -7.54 -21.37
N ARG A 158 -7.30 -7.83 -22.58
CA ARG A 158 -8.71 -8.15 -22.88
C ARG A 158 -9.23 -9.31 -22.07
N ASP A 159 -8.43 -10.36 -21.95
CA ASP A 159 -8.83 -11.57 -21.23
C ASP A 159 -8.94 -11.31 -19.73
N LEU A 160 -8.07 -10.47 -19.14
CA LEU A 160 -8.20 -10.04 -17.77
C LEU A 160 -9.50 -9.25 -17.54
N ARG A 161 -9.82 -8.32 -18.44
CA ARG A 161 -11.07 -7.54 -18.35
C ARG A 161 -12.30 -8.44 -18.42
N ALA A 162 -12.27 -9.46 -19.28
CA ALA A 162 -13.34 -10.45 -19.38
C ALA A 162 -13.47 -11.30 -18.11
N GLN A 163 -12.35 -11.74 -17.53
CA GLN A 163 -12.36 -12.47 -16.25
C GLN A 163 -12.89 -11.60 -15.09
N ILE A 164 -12.50 -10.32 -15.03
CA ILE A 164 -13.02 -9.39 -14.02
C ILE A 164 -14.52 -9.20 -14.18
N ALA A 165 -15.02 -8.95 -15.39
CA ALA A 165 -16.46 -8.79 -15.65
C ALA A 165 -17.26 -10.05 -15.25
N SER A 166 -16.77 -11.23 -15.63
CA SER A 166 -17.40 -12.50 -15.27
C SER A 166 -17.41 -12.73 -13.75
N HIS A 167 -16.31 -12.41 -13.08
CA HIS A 167 -16.19 -12.51 -11.64
C HIS A 167 -17.17 -11.58 -10.92
N LEU A 168 -17.27 -10.32 -11.34
CA LEU A 168 -18.15 -9.30 -10.76
C LEU A 168 -19.63 -9.64 -10.96
N ALA A 169 -20.00 -10.24 -12.08
CA ALA A 169 -21.36 -10.69 -12.32
C ALA A 169 -21.82 -11.70 -11.26
N ILE A 170 -20.92 -12.59 -10.83
CA ILE A 170 -21.22 -13.64 -9.84
C ILE A 170 -21.07 -13.12 -8.41
N SER A 171 -19.97 -12.42 -8.12
CA SER A 171 -19.59 -12.05 -6.73
C SER A 171 -20.28 -10.78 -6.24
N ARG A 172 -20.52 -9.80 -7.16
CA ARG A 172 -21.03 -8.47 -6.83
C ARG A 172 -22.32 -8.11 -7.55
N GLN A 173 -22.85 -9.00 -8.43
CA GLN A 173 -24.04 -8.83 -9.26
C GLN A 173 -23.93 -7.65 -10.24
N ILE A 174 -22.71 -7.22 -10.59
CA ILE A 174 -22.50 -6.16 -11.59
C ILE A 174 -22.51 -6.78 -12.98
N GLN A 175 -23.48 -6.39 -13.80
CA GLN A 175 -23.54 -6.78 -15.20
C GLN A 175 -22.83 -5.71 -16.05
N CYS A 176 -21.62 -6.00 -16.51
CA CYS A 176 -20.84 -5.09 -17.35
C CYS A 176 -20.21 -5.80 -18.54
N HIS A 177 -20.02 -5.07 -19.64
CA HIS A 177 -19.23 -5.54 -20.75
C HIS A 177 -17.73 -5.40 -20.41
N PRO A 178 -16.83 -6.29 -20.90
CA PRO A 178 -15.39 -6.17 -20.67
C PRO A 178 -14.79 -4.82 -21.10
N ASP A 179 -15.41 -4.13 -22.06
CA ASP A 179 -14.98 -2.79 -22.50
C ASP A 179 -15.33 -1.67 -21.51
N GLN A 180 -16.17 -1.92 -20.53
CA GLN A 180 -16.42 -1.01 -19.40
C GLN A 180 -15.41 -1.21 -18.26
N VAL A 181 -14.58 -2.26 -18.33
CA VAL A 181 -13.55 -2.57 -17.34
C VAL A 181 -12.22 -1.98 -17.78
N ILE A 182 -11.64 -1.14 -16.96
CA ILE A 182 -10.32 -0.54 -17.16
C ILE A 182 -9.40 -1.03 -16.06
N VAL A 183 -8.34 -1.74 -16.42
CA VAL A 183 -7.32 -2.24 -15.48
C VAL A 183 -6.42 -1.10 -15.04
N THR A 184 -6.19 -0.97 -13.74
CA THR A 184 -5.42 0.13 -13.14
C THR A 184 -4.30 -0.40 -12.23
N SER A 185 -3.34 0.47 -11.89
CA SER A 185 -2.27 0.15 -10.92
C SER A 185 -2.78 0.20 -9.46
N GLY A 186 -3.97 -0.33 -9.22
CA GLY A 186 -4.65 -0.35 -7.93
C GLY A 186 -5.65 0.80 -7.76
N TYR A 187 -6.31 0.82 -6.59
CA TYR A 187 -7.40 1.73 -6.26
C TYR A 187 -7.05 3.21 -6.47
N ARG A 188 -5.92 3.66 -5.90
CA ARG A 188 -5.53 5.09 -5.97
C ARG A 188 -5.37 5.58 -7.40
N HIS A 189 -4.81 4.75 -8.26
CA HIS A 189 -4.66 5.04 -9.68
C HIS A 189 -6.03 5.09 -10.36
N GLY A 190 -6.90 4.12 -10.10
CA GLY A 190 -8.28 4.12 -10.62
C GLY A 190 -9.07 5.35 -10.20
N LEU A 191 -8.98 5.75 -8.92
CA LEU A 191 -9.63 6.94 -8.41
C LEU A 191 -9.11 8.21 -9.10
N MET A 192 -7.79 8.38 -9.21
CA MET A 192 -7.16 9.53 -9.88
C MET A 192 -7.63 9.65 -11.34
N LEU A 193 -7.57 8.56 -12.10
CA LEU A 193 -8.00 8.55 -13.52
C LEU A 193 -9.49 8.89 -13.65
N THR A 194 -10.32 8.36 -12.75
CA THR A 194 -11.75 8.66 -12.70
C THR A 194 -12.00 10.14 -12.44
N LEU A 195 -11.33 10.73 -11.45
CA LEU A 195 -11.49 12.16 -11.12
C LEU A 195 -11.06 13.07 -12.29
N ILE A 196 -9.98 12.74 -12.99
CA ILE A 196 -9.54 13.48 -14.18
C ILE A 196 -10.59 13.35 -15.31
N ALA A 197 -11.06 12.14 -15.57
CA ALA A 197 -12.05 11.89 -16.63
C ALA A 197 -13.38 12.58 -16.35
N LEU A 198 -13.78 12.71 -15.10
CA LEU A 198 -15.04 13.39 -14.71
C LEU A 198 -14.98 14.90 -14.95
N ARG A 199 -13.80 15.54 -14.96
CA ARG A 199 -13.62 16.99 -15.16
C ARG A 199 -14.43 17.83 -14.17
N VAL A 200 -14.39 17.45 -12.89
CA VAL A 200 -15.22 18.04 -11.81
C VAL A 200 -14.48 19.09 -10.97
N HIS A 201 -13.38 19.64 -11.47
CA HIS A 201 -12.61 20.70 -10.79
C HIS A 201 -13.51 21.88 -10.40
N GLY A 202 -13.33 22.43 -9.21
CA GLY A 202 -14.12 23.53 -8.65
C GLY A 202 -15.53 23.14 -8.17
N ARG A 203 -15.92 21.86 -8.30
CA ARG A 203 -17.21 21.35 -7.83
C ARG A 203 -17.12 20.82 -6.39
N THR A 204 -18.25 20.46 -5.82
CA THR A 204 -18.32 19.83 -4.48
C THR A 204 -18.44 18.32 -4.60
N ALA A 205 -17.79 17.59 -3.67
CA ALA A 205 -17.91 16.14 -3.51
C ALA A 205 -18.34 15.78 -2.09
N TRP A 206 -19.29 14.85 -1.96
CA TRP A 206 -19.56 14.20 -0.68
C TRP A 206 -18.48 13.19 -0.36
N ILE A 207 -18.10 13.13 0.92
CA ILE A 207 -17.29 12.04 1.47
C ILE A 207 -17.86 11.59 2.81
N GLU A 208 -17.72 10.32 3.11
CA GLU A 208 -18.11 9.74 4.40
C GLU A 208 -17.32 10.35 5.56
N GLU A 209 -17.96 10.51 6.74
CA GLU A 209 -17.37 11.08 7.95
C GLU A 209 -17.72 10.22 9.17
N PRO A 210 -16.75 9.48 9.76
CA PRO A 210 -15.35 9.39 9.32
C PRO A 210 -15.22 8.72 7.95
N GLY A 211 -14.14 9.04 7.21
CA GLY A 211 -13.92 8.49 5.88
C GLY A 211 -12.44 8.26 5.56
N TYR A 212 -12.16 7.58 4.45
CA TYR A 212 -10.79 7.22 4.07
C TYR A 212 -9.93 8.46 3.74
N PRO A 213 -8.88 8.77 4.54
CA PRO A 213 -8.14 10.02 4.39
C PRO A 213 -7.46 10.21 3.03
N ILE A 214 -7.02 9.10 2.40
CA ILE A 214 -6.42 9.16 1.06
C ILE A 214 -7.47 9.50 -0.01
N GLY A 215 -8.68 8.95 0.12
CA GLY A 215 -9.79 9.30 -0.78
C GLY A 215 -10.13 10.79 -0.69
N ARG A 216 -10.23 11.31 0.55
CA ARG A 216 -10.40 12.74 0.80
C ARG A 216 -9.32 13.58 0.14
N LYS A 217 -8.05 13.23 0.36
CA LYS A 217 -6.92 13.96 -0.21
C LYS A 217 -6.90 13.91 -1.74
N ALA A 218 -7.32 12.79 -2.33
CA ALA A 218 -7.45 12.68 -3.79
C ALA A 218 -8.52 13.63 -4.34
N LEU A 219 -9.68 13.78 -3.67
CA LEU A 219 -10.71 14.75 -4.04
C LEU A 219 -10.18 16.19 -3.96
N GLU A 220 -9.50 16.56 -2.87
CA GLU A 220 -8.86 17.87 -2.71
C GLU A 220 -7.83 18.17 -3.79
N LEU A 221 -6.95 17.22 -4.10
CA LEU A 221 -5.93 17.35 -5.14
C LEU A 221 -6.52 17.45 -6.55
N ALA A 222 -7.70 16.87 -6.77
CA ALA A 222 -8.47 17.05 -8.00
C ALA A 222 -9.21 18.40 -8.06
N GLY A 223 -9.03 19.25 -7.04
CA GLY A 223 -9.63 20.59 -6.97
C GLY A 223 -11.10 20.61 -6.57
N LEU A 224 -11.59 19.58 -5.89
CA LEU A 224 -12.96 19.54 -5.38
C LEU A 224 -13.03 20.12 -3.97
N THR A 225 -14.13 20.79 -3.68
CA THR A 225 -14.52 21.13 -2.31
C THR A 225 -15.14 19.91 -1.66
N VAL A 226 -14.58 19.46 -0.53
CA VAL A 226 -15.05 18.27 0.16
C VAL A 226 -16.14 18.61 1.16
N ALA A 227 -17.31 17.98 1.05
CA ALA A 227 -18.41 18.04 2.01
C ALA A 227 -18.45 16.73 2.83
N PRO A 228 -18.02 16.73 4.10
CA PRO A 228 -18.10 15.57 4.96
C PRO A 228 -19.54 15.30 5.39
N ILE A 229 -20.01 14.07 5.15
CA ILE A 229 -21.37 13.61 5.45
C ILE A 229 -21.29 12.47 6.47
N SER A 230 -22.01 12.62 7.57
CA SER A 230 -21.96 11.70 8.70
C SER A 230 -22.37 10.28 8.31
N VAL A 231 -21.72 9.31 8.96
CA VAL A 231 -22.05 7.89 8.87
C VAL A 231 -22.58 7.41 10.22
N ASP A 232 -23.68 6.67 10.19
CA ASP A 232 -24.26 6.00 11.34
C ASP A 232 -24.39 4.47 11.12
N VAL A 233 -25.21 3.80 11.90
CA VAL A 233 -25.40 2.34 11.81
C VAL A 233 -26.02 1.86 10.49
N GLU A 234 -26.64 2.75 9.73
CA GLU A 234 -27.19 2.50 8.40
C GLU A 234 -26.30 2.99 7.25
N GLY A 235 -25.09 3.46 7.54
CA GLY A 235 -24.13 3.99 6.57
C GLY A 235 -24.23 5.50 6.38
N LEU A 236 -23.87 6.02 5.20
CA LEU A 236 -23.89 7.44 4.87
C LEU A 236 -25.30 8.04 5.04
N ARG A 237 -25.39 9.18 5.71
CA ARG A 237 -26.64 9.93 5.90
C ARG A 237 -26.96 10.77 4.66
N VAL A 238 -27.65 10.18 3.69
CA VAL A 238 -27.95 10.82 2.39
C VAL A 238 -28.75 12.11 2.57
N GLU A 239 -29.68 12.12 3.52
CA GLU A 239 -30.48 13.30 3.88
C GLU A 239 -29.61 14.48 4.36
N GLU A 240 -28.53 14.21 5.12
CA GLU A 240 -27.55 15.23 5.52
C GLU A 240 -26.79 15.76 4.29
N GLY A 241 -26.40 14.89 3.37
CA GLY A 241 -25.74 15.27 2.13
C GLY A 241 -26.61 16.19 1.27
N ILE A 242 -27.89 15.86 1.10
CA ILE A 242 -28.85 16.70 0.38
C ILE A 242 -29.03 18.04 1.06
N ALA A 243 -29.16 18.09 2.39
CA ALA A 243 -29.35 19.32 3.13
C ALA A 243 -28.13 20.26 3.07
N ARG A 244 -26.91 19.70 3.11
CA ARG A 244 -25.65 20.47 3.20
C ARG A 244 -25.03 20.82 1.86
N ALA A 245 -25.15 19.95 0.86
CA ALA A 245 -24.46 20.07 -0.42
C ALA A 245 -25.28 19.41 -1.55
N ALA A 246 -26.53 19.84 -1.73
CA ALA A 246 -27.47 19.28 -2.71
C ALA A 246 -26.96 19.29 -4.16
N HIS A 247 -26.04 20.21 -4.51
CA HIS A 247 -25.48 20.37 -5.86
C HIS A 247 -24.08 19.74 -5.99
N ALA A 248 -23.70 18.83 -5.10
CA ALA A 248 -22.44 18.11 -5.24
C ALA A 248 -22.40 17.36 -6.59
N ALA A 249 -21.22 17.36 -7.22
CA ALA A 249 -21.03 16.72 -8.53
C ALA A 249 -20.78 15.21 -8.39
N LEU A 250 -20.32 14.77 -7.20
CA LEU A 250 -20.09 13.36 -6.92
C LEU A 250 -20.18 13.05 -5.43
N ALA A 251 -20.36 11.75 -5.12
CA ALA A 251 -20.19 11.16 -3.81
C ALA A 251 -19.14 10.04 -3.87
N LEU A 252 -18.18 10.03 -2.96
CA LEU A 252 -17.23 8.92 -2.76
C LEU A 252 -17.65 8.12 -1.53
N VAL A 253 -18.04 6.86 -1.73
CA VAL A 253 -18.67 6.01 -0.70
C VAL A 253 -18.13 4.60 -0.68
N THR A 254 -18.22 3.96 0.51
CA THR A 254 -17.86 2.54 0.75
C THR A 254 -19.11 1.73 1.15
N PRO A 255 -20.08 1.53 0.23
CA PRO A 255 -21.43 1.11 0.58
C PRO A 255 -21.55 -0.37 0.99
N GLY A 256 -20.58 -1.20 0.60
CA GLY A 256 -20.54 -2.61 0.96
C GLY A 256 -20.12 -2.86 2.40
N GLN A 257 -19.12 -2.11 2.84
CA GLN A 257 -18.54 -2.17 4.16
C GLN A 257 -17.76 -0.88 4.42
N HIS A 258 -18.33 -0.01 5.23
CA HIS A 258 -17.77 1.32 5.48
C HIS A 258 -16.38 1.27 6.12
N ALA A 259 -15.47 2.07 5.61
CA ALA A 259 -14.15 2.30 6.21
C ALA A 259 -14.15 3.62 7.01
N PRO A 260 -13.91 3.61 8.34
CA PRO A 260 -13.39 2.49 9.14
C PRO A 260 -14.45 1.74 9.98
N LEU A 261 -15.73 2.11 9.98
CA LEU A 261 -16.72 1.65 10.95
C LEU A 261 -17.28 0.24 10.67
N GLY A 262 -17.09 -0.30 9.47
CA GLY A 262 -17.54 -1.64 9.09
C GLY A 262 -19.03 -1.79 8.81
N VAL A 263 -19.82 -0.73 8.92
CA VAL A 263 -21.26 -0.74 8.64
C VAL A 263 -21.53 -0.80 7.13
N ALA A 264 -22.66 -1.38 6.73
CA ALA A 264 -23.09 -1.37 5.33
C ALA A 264 -24.15 -0.28 5.10
N LEU A 265 -24.16 0.31 3.91
CA LEU A 265 -25.22 1.23 3.51
C LEU A 265 -26.55 0.46 3.40
N SER A 266 -27.57 0.91 4.14
CA SER A 266 -28.89 0.26 4.16
C SER A 266 -29.59 0.29 2.80
N PRO A 267 -30.51 -0.64 2.50
CA PRO A 267 -31.24 -0.66 1.22
C PRO A 267 -31.98 0.65 0.94
N MET A 268 -32.54 1.28 1.97
CA MET A 268 -33.24 2.56 1.84
C MET A 268 -32.25 3.67 1.42
N ARG A 269 -31.12 3.77 2.08
CA ARG A 269 -30.10 4.80 1.75
C ARG A 269 -29.39 4.53 0.43
N ARG A 270 -29.22 3.26 0.02
CA ARG A 270 -28.75 2.92 -1.34
C ARG A 270 -29.67 3.50 -2.39
N ARG A 271 -30.98 3.32 -2.24
CA ARG A 271 -31.99 3.86 -3.15
C ARG A 271 -31.94 5.40 -3.16
N ALA A 272 -31.99 6.04 -2.00
CA ALA A 272 -31.93 7.49 -1.87
C ALA A 272 -30.65 8.10 -2.50
N LEU A 273 -29.51 7.43 -2.38
CA LEU A 273 -28.24 7.87 -2.98
C LEU A 273 -28.27 7.77 -4.51
N LEU A 274 -28.84 6.70 -5.06
CA LEU A 274 -29.01 6.53 -6.50
C LEU A 274 -30.01 7.56 -7.08
N GLU A 275 -31.14 7.75 -6.42
CA GLU A 275 -32.15 8.77 -6.79
C GLU A 275 -31.57 10.19 -6.75
N TRP A 276 -30.76 10.52 -5.73
CA TRP A 276 -30.06 11.80 -5.68
C TRP A 276 -29.10 11.97 -6.86
N ALA A 277 -28.30 10.95 -7.16
CA ALA A 277 -27.33 11.03 -8.25
C ALA A 277 -28.00 11.21 -9.61
N GLU A 278 -29.10 10.50 -9.87
CA GLU A 278 -29.92 10.66 -11.07
C GLU A 278 -30.54 12.06 -11.17
N ALA A 279 -31.21 12.51 -10.10
CA ALA A 279 -31.89 13.79 -10.07
C ALA A 279 -30.97 15.02 -10.19
N LYS A 280 -29.71 14.89 -9.78
CA LYS A 280 -28.70 15.97 -9.79
C LYS A 280 -27.66 15.87 -10.89
N ASP A 281 -27.77 14.88 -11.77
CA ASP A 281 -26.74 14.57 -12.78
C ASP A 281 -25.36 14.39 -12.13
N ALA A 282 -25.35 13.80 -10.92
CA ALA A 282 -24.15 13.59 -10.13
C ALA A 282 -23.61 12.18 -10.32
N TRP A 283 -22.34 11.97 -9.97
CA TRP A 283 -21.68 10.66 -10.01
C TRP A 283 -21.58 10.06 -8.62
N ILE A 284 -21.53 8.75 -8.55
CA ILE A 284 -21.15 8.01 -7.33
C ILE A 284 -19.90 7.21 -7.65
N ILE A 285 -18.85 7.38 -6.86
CA ILE A 285 -17.68 6.52 -6.88
C ILE A 285 -17.84 5.53 -5.73
N GLU A 286 -18.08 4.26 -6.08
CA GLU A 286 -18.16 3.15 -5.16
C GLU A 286 -16.76 2.56 -4.94
N ASP A 287 -16.19 2.75 -3.74
CA ASP A 287 -14.95 2.10 -3.31
C ASP A 287 -15.29 0.73 -2.71
N ASP A 288 -15.07 -0.34 -3.47
CA ASP A 288 -15.36 -1.72 -3.04
C ASP A 288 -14.07 -2.44 -2.59
N TYR A 289 -13.48 -1.97 -1.51
CA TYR A 289 -12.19 -2.46 -1.03
C TYR A 289 -12.25 -3.82 -0.30
N LEU A 290 -13.39 -4.22 0.26
CA LEU A 290 -13.56 -5.45 1.05
C LEU A 290 -14.83 -6.23 0.73
N GLY A 291 -15.59 -5.89 -0.30
CA GLY A 291 -16.88 -6.54 -0.58
C GLY A 291 -16.82 -8.06 -0.70
N GLU A 292 -15.68 -8.58 -1.15
CA GLU A 292 -15.48 -10.04 -1.28
C GLU A 292 -14.97 -10.72 0.00
N LEU A 293 -14.51 -9.95 0.99
CA LEU A 293 -13.94 -10.44 2.26
C LEU A 293 -14.89 -10.26 3.45
N GLN A 294 -16.17 -10.17 3.24
CA GLN A 294 -17.14 -10.10 4.34
C GLN A 294 -17.10 -11.37 5.17
N LEU A 295 -16.88 -11.23 6.50
CA LEU A 295 -16.70 -12.33 7.43
C LEU A 295 -18.01 -12.80 8.07
N VAL A 296 -19.04 -11.97 8.07
CA VAL A 296 -20.35 -12.27 8.65
C VAL A 296 -21.43 -12.06 7.60
N GLY A 297 -22.32 -13.03 7.45
CA GLY A 297 -23.42 -12.93 6.49
C GLY A 297 -22.98 -13.04 5.03
N ARG A 298 -23.89 -12.68 4.13
CA ARG A 298 -23.62 -12.57 2.70
C ARG A 298 -23.31 -11.13 2.34
N ALA A 299 -22.29 -10.91 1.52
CA ALA A 299 -22.01 -9.60 0.99
C ALA A 299 -23.23 -9.04 0.24
N ALA A 300 -23.60 -7.81 0.57
CA ALA A 300 -24.63 -7.11 -0.20
C ALA A 300 -24.16 -6.94 -1.66
N PRO A 301 -25.08 -6.91 -2.64
CA PRO A 301 -24.74 -6.52 -4.01
C PRO A 301 -23.97 -5.20 -4.02
N ALA A 302 -23.15 -4.99 -5.03
CA ALA A 302 -22.54 -3.67 -5.22
C ALA A 302 -23.64 -2.61 -5.43
N LEU A 303 -23.32 -1.34 -5.16
CA LEU A 303 -24.23 -0.25 -5.46
C LEU A 303 -24.49 -0.15 -6.96
N ALA A 304 -23.42 -0.36 -7.74
CA ALA A 304 -23.48 -0.41 -9.22
C ALA A 304 -24.43 -1.49 -9.77
N ALA A 305 -24.71 -2.55 -9.02
CA ALA A 305 -25.66 -3.59 -9.44
C ALA A 305 -27.11 -3.09 -9.49
N GLY A 306 -27.45 -2.06 -8.70
CA GLY A 306 -28.78 -1.44 -8.66
C GLY A 306 -28.90 -0.14 -9.45
N ASP A 307 -27.85 0.25 -10.17
CA ASP A 307 -27.73 1.53 -10.85
C ASP A 307 -28.40 1.53 -12.25
N GLY A 308 -29.70 1.73 -12.29
CA GLY A 308 -30.46 1.86 -13.55
C GLY A 308 -30.11 3.11 -14.35
N ALA A 309 -29.68 4.17 -13.67
CA ALA A 309 -29.38 5.49 -14.29
C ALA A 309 -27.94 5.59 -14.81
N GLN A 310 -27.11 4.56 -14.62
CA GLN A 310 -25.70 4.53 -15.06
C GLN A 310 -24.85 5.68 -14.47
N ARG A 311 -24.96 5.90 -13.15
CA ARG A 311 -24.28 6.97 -12.39
C ARG A 311 -23.19 6.45 -11.46
N VAL A 312 -23.07 5.14 -11.28
CA VAL A 312 -22.11 4.54 -10.35
C VAL A 312 -20.86 4.08 -11.10
N ILE A 313 -19.72 4.56 -10.66
CA ILE A 313 -18.38 4.14 -11.08
C ILE A 313 -17.86 3.22 -9.97
N HIS A 314 -17.71 1.95 -10.28
CA HIS A 314 -17.24 0.97 -9.30
C HIS A 314 -15.72 0.81 -9.41
N ILE A 315 -15.01 0.97 -8.29
CA ILE A 315 -13.56 0.80 -8.22
C ILE A 315 -13.23 -0.36 -7.28
N GLY A 316 -12.55 -1.37 -7.86
CA GLY A 316 -12.06 -2.52 -7.11
C GLY A 316 -10.54 -2.67 -7.18
N ALA A 317 -9.96 -3.43 -6.26
CA ALA A 317 -8.54 -3.70 -6.24
C ALA A 317 -8.20 -5.07 -5.66
N PHE A 318 -7.12 -5.68 -6.16
CA PHE A 318 -6.63 -6.96 -5.65
C PHE A 318 -5.68 -6.81 -4.45
N SER A 319 -5.44 -5.59 -4.00
CA SER A 319 -4.49 -5.30 -2.91
C SER A 319 -4.90 -5.86 -1.55
N LYS A 320 -6.21 -5.96 -1.27
CA LYS A 320 -6.74 -6.48 0.01
C LYS A 320 -7.07 -7.97 -0.08
N THR A 321 -7.38 -8.43 -1.28
CA THR A 321 -7.77 -9.83 -1.53
C THR A 321 -6.57 -10.73 -1.81
N ILE A 322 -5.53 -10.23 -2.48
CA ILE A 322 -4.33 -11.00 -2.84
C ILE A 322 -3.08 -10.37 -2.23
N SER A 323 -2.61 -9.23 -2.76
CA SER A 323 -1.42 -8.52 -2.27
C SER A 323 -1.32 -7.11 -2.85
N PRO A 324 -0.92 -6.10 -2.06
CA PRO A 324 -0.60 -4.77 -2.58
C PRO A 324 0.54 -4.78 -3.60
N ALA A 325 1.47 -5.73 -3.49
CA ALA A 325 2.62 -5.85 -4.39
C ALA A 325 2.24 -6.23 -5.83
N LEU A 326 1.02 -6.71 -6.08
CA LEU A 326 0.53 -6.92 -7.43
C LEU A 326 0.40 -5.60 -8.21
N GLY A 327 0.08 -4.51 -7.51
CA GLY A 327 -0.18 -3.23 -8.16
C GLY A 327 -1.31 -3.31 -9.20
N LEU A 328 -2.38 -4.06 -8.92
CA LEU A 328 -3.52 -4.22 -9.83
C LEU A 328 -4.83 -3.86 -9.13
N GLY A 329 -5.67 -3.14 -9.87
CA GLY A 329 -7.05 -2.82 -9.59
C GLY A 329 -7.82 -2.64 -10.88
N PHE A 330 -9.04 -2.18 -10.79
CA PHE A 330 -9.89 -1.92 -11.95
C PHE A 330 -10.95 -0.89 -11.65
N VAL A 331 -11.41 -0.22 -12.70
CA VAL A 331 -12.59 0.64 -12.72
C VAL A 331 -13.62 -0.01 -13.62
N VAL A 332 -14.86 -0.12 -13.17
CA VAL A 332 -16.02 -0.42 -14.01
C VAL A 332 -16.78 0.88 -14.20
N ALA A 333 -16.76 1.39 -15.42
CA ALA A 333 -17.40 2.66 -15.76
C ALA A 333 -18.77 2.47 -16.40
N PRO A 334 -19.72 3.36 -16.14
CA PRO A 334 -20.92 3.51 -16.98
C PRO A 334 -20.54 3.66 -18.47
N ARG A 335 -21.36 3.13 -19.37
CA ARG A 335 -21.05 3.15 -20.83
C ARG A 335 -20.74 4.56 -21.33
N ALA A 336 -21.54 5.56 -20.93
CA ALA A 336 -21.33 6.94 -21.34
C ALA A 336 -20.00 7.57 -20.85
N LEU A 337 -19.40 7.02 -19.80
CA LEU A 337 -18.16 7.52 -19.22
C LEU A 337 -16.94 6.67 -19.66
N ALA A 338 -17.15 5.44 -20.11
CA ALA A 338 -16.07 4.50 -20.40
C ALA A 338 -15.06 5.07 -21.43
N GLU A 339 -15.55 5.67 -22.51
CA GLU A 339 -14.68 6.27 -23.56
C GLU A 339 -13.81 7.41 -23.00
N ARG A 340 -14.38 8.28 -22.15
CA ARG A 340 -13.63 9.39 -21.52
C ARG A 340 -12.56 8.89 -20.56
N ILE A 341 -12.82 7.80 -19.83
CA ILE A 341 -11.81 7.17 -18.98
C ILE A 341 -10.71 6.55 -19.86
N VAL A 342 -11.07 5.88 -20.96
CA VAL A 342 -10.12 5.30 -21.91
C VAL A 342 -9.23 6.39 -22.53
N GLU A 343 -9.81 7.51 -22.97
CA GLU A 343 -9.06 8.69 -23.45
C GLU A 343 -8.04 9.15 -22.38
N THR A 344 -8.51 9.31 -21.16
CA THR A 344 -7.67 9.75 -20.02
C THR A 344 -6.51 8.78 -19.80
N VAL A 345 -6.79 7.48 -19.74
CA VAL A 345 -5.76 6.43 -19.53
C VAL A 345 -4.76 6.42 -20.68
N SER A 346 -5.22 6.55 -21.92
CA SER A 346 -4.36 6.53 -23.11
C SER A 346 -3.33 7.66 -23.11
N VAL A 347 -3.68 8.81 -22.51
CA VAL A 347 -2.81 9.99 -22.45
C VAL A 347 -1.98 10.04 -21.17
N MET A 348 -2.59 9.72 -20.03
CA MET A 348 -2.01 10.00 -18.71
C MET A 348 -1.21 8.83 -18.15
N ALA A 349 -1.55 7.60 -18.48
CA ALA A 349 -0.99 6.45 -17.79
C ALA A 349 -1.03 5.18 -18.63
N PRO A 350 0.10 4.55 -18.88
CA PRO A 350 0.11 3.25 -19.54
C PRO A 350 -0.59 2.20 -18.69
N ALA A 351 -1.11 1.16 -19.33
CA ALA A 351 -1.65 0.00 -18.65
C ALA A 351 -0.60 -0.61 -17.69
N PRO A 352 -1.04 -1.19 -16.56
CA PRO A 352 -0.14 -1.90 -15.65
C PRO A 352 0.65 -3.00 -16.35
N ASN A 353 1.75 -3.44 -15.73
CA ASN A 353 2.64 -4.45 -16.27
C ASN A 353 1.89 -5.68 -16.83
N ARG A 354 2.11 -5.98 -18.12
CA ARG A 354 1.43 -7.03 -18.88
C ARG A 354 1.62 -8.41 -18.25
N THR A 355 2.84 -8.75 -17.85
CA THR A 355 3.13 -10.06 -17.22
C THR A 355 2.31 -10.29 -15.95
N THR A 356 2.08 -9.24 -15.15
CA THR A 356 1.24 -9.35 -13.95
C THR A 356 -0.23 -9.54 -14.30
N GLN A 357 -0.71 -8.86 -15.35
CA GLN A 357 -2.07 -9.02 -15.84
C GLN A 357 -2.32 -10.44 -16.37
N LEU A 358 -1.40 -11.00 -17.18
CA LEU A 358 -1.48 -12.39 -17.69
C LEU A 358 -1.50 -13.40 -16.54
N ALA A 359 -0.64 -13.24 -15.54
CA ALA A 359 -0.63 -14.11 -14.37
C ALA A 359 -1.94 -14.07 -13.58
N LEU A 360 -2.54 -12.87 -13.43
CA LEU A 360 -3.82 -12.71 -12.75
C LEU A 360 -4.97 -13.28 -13.58
N THR A 361 -4.92 -13.17 -14.91
CA THR A 361 -5.91 -13.79 -15.79
C THR A 361 -5.99 -15.29 -15.55
N GLU A 362 -4.85 -16.00 -15.59
CA GLU A 362 -4.82 -17.44 -15.31
C GLU A 362 -5.29 -17.75 -13.86
N PHE A 363 -4.88 -16.92 -12.89
CA PHE A 363 -5.26 -17.11 -11.49
C PHE A 363 -6.78 -17.02 -11.28
N LEU A 364 -7.46 -16.15 -12.01
CA LEU A 364 -8.92 -16.04 -12.03
C LEU A 364 -9.55 -17.23 -12.79
N ALA A 365 -9.11 -17.48 -14.01
CA ALA A 365 -9.66 -18.50 -14.91
C ALA A 365 -9.59 -19.91 -14.33
N ASP A 366 -8.46 -20.28 -13.70
CA ASP A 366 -8.23 -21.58 -13.05
C ASP A 366 -8.97 -21.72 -11.69
N GLY A 367 -9.73 -20.69 -11.27
CA GLY A 367 -10.48 -20.67 -10.01
C GLY A 367 -9.59 -20.59 -8.77
N HIS A 368 -8.30 -20.25 -8.91
CA HIS A 368 -7.39 -20.09 -7.79
C HIS A 368 -7.79 -18.90 -6.90
N PHE A 369 -8.30 -17.83 -7.50
CA PHE A 369 -8.76 -16.65 -6.77
C PHE A 369 -9.93 -17.00 -5.82
N MET A 370 -10.94 -17.71 -6.28
CA MET A 370 -12.08 -18.11 -5.45
C MET A 370 -11.69 -19.07 -4.33
N ARG A 371 -10.72 -19.97 -4.57
CA ARG A 371 -10.18 -20.84 -3.52
C ARG A 371 -9.42 -20.03 -2.48
N HIS A 372 -8.62 -19.05 -2.94
CA HIS A 372 -7.88 -18.14 -2.07
C HIS A 372 -8.82 -17.30 -1.20
N LEU A 373 -9.85 -16.66 -1.77
CA LEU A 373 -10.84 -15.88 -1.01
C LEU A 373 -11.51 -16.69 0.09
N ARG A 374 -11.92 -17.94 -0.21
CA ARG A 374 -12.52 -18.84 0.80
C ARG A 374 -11.54 -19.16 1.93
N HIS A 375 -10.28 -19.42 1.58
CA HIS A 375 -9.24 -19.65 2.57
C HIS A 375 -9.02 -18.41 3.45
N MET A 376 -8.90 -17.23 2.85
CA MET A 376 -8.70 -15.96 3.57
C MET A 376 -9.85 -15.65 4.52
N LYS A 377 -11.10 -15.85 4.08
CA LYS A 377 -12.27 -15.68 4.97
C LYS A 377 -12.18 -16.55 6.21
N LYS A 378 -11.79 -17.82 6.07
CA LYS A 378 -11.59 -18.73 7.21
C LYS A 378 -10.49 -18.22 8.14
N VAL A 379 -9.33 -17.92 7.60
CA VAL A 379 -8.18 -17.40 8.37
C VAL A 379 -8.54 -16.12 9.12
N TYR A 380 -9.20 -15.17 8.46
CA TYR A 380 -9.56 -13.91 9.09
C TYR A 380 -10.66 -14.06 10.13
N ALA A 381 -11.64 -14.95 9.93
CA ALA A 381 -12.66 -15.22 10.92
C ALA A 381 -12.07 -15.82 12.20
N GLU A 382 -11.14 -16.78 12.08
CA GLU A 382 -10.43 -17.40 13.20
C GLU A 382 -9.58 -16.35 13.96
N ARG A 383 -8.80 -15.54 13.23
CA ARG A 383 -7.98 -14.48 13.83
C ARG A 383 -8.82 -13.43 14.54
N ARG A 384 -9.93 -13.02 13.91
CA ARG A 384 -10.83 -12.02 14.50
C ARG A 384 -11.48 -12.55 15.76
N HIS A 385 -11.99 -13.79 15.75
CA HIS A 385 -12.59 -14.42 16.92
C HIS A 385 -11.62 -14.43 18.11
N LEU A 386 -10.39 -14.90 17.90
CA LEU A 386 -9.35 -14.92 18.94
C LEU A 386 -8.97 -13.53 19.42
N ALA A 387 -8.84 -12.56 18.49
CA ALA A 387 -8.54 -11.17 18.85
C ALA A 387 -9.64 -10.54 19.68
N VAL A 388 -10.91 -10.75 19.33
CA VAL A 388 -12.07 -10.27 20.10
C VAL A 388 -12.07 -10.84 21.50
N GLU A 389 -11.85 -12.15 21.66
CA GLU A 389 -11.80 -12.81 22.98
C GLU A 389 -10.70 -12.22 23.86
N LEU A 390 -9.49 -12.02 23.30
CA LEU A 390 -8.36 -11.48 24.04
C LEU A 390 -8.54 -10.00 24.39
N LEU A 391 -9.03 -9.18 23.47
CA LEU A 391 -9.15 -7.74 23.67
C LEU A 391 -10.34 -7.39 24.59
N ARG A 392 -11.45 -8.11 24.54
CA ARG A 392 -12.58 -7.90 25.48
C ARG A 392 -12.23 -8.19 26.95
N LYS A 393 -11.19 -8.97 27.20
CA LYS A 393 -10.65 -9.16 28.57
C LYS A 393 -9.83 -7.95 29.07
N ARG A 394 -9.38 -7.07 28.16
CA ARG A 394 -8.46 -5.96 28.43
C ARG A 394 -9.08 -4.58 28.26
N PHE A 395 -10.07 -4.48 27.38
CA PHE A 395 -10.70 -3.21 27.02
C PHE A 395 -12.22 -3.31 27.19
N THR A 396 -12.82 -2.24 27.72
CA THR A 396 -14.26 -2.19 28.03
C THR A 396 -15.12 -2.21 26.76
N GLU A 397 -14.69 -1.51 25.70
CA GLU A 397 -15.45 -1.39 24.47
C GLU A 397 -14.61 -1.83 23.25
N VAL A 398 -14.93 -2.99 22.70
CA VAL A 398 -14.34 -3.55 21.50
C VAL A 398 -15.45 -3.85 20.50
N VAL A 399 -15.42 -3.13 19.37
CA VAL A 399 -16.41 -3.23 18.29
C VAL A 399 -15.79 -3.92 17.08
N GLU A 400 -16.50 -4.89 16.50
CA GLU A 400 -16.07 -5.56 15.28
C GLU A 400 -16.33 -4.66 14.07
N SER A 401 -15.31 -4.49 13.23
CA SER A 401 -15.35 -3.64 12.03
C SER A 401 -14.62 -4.31 10.87
N GLY A 402 -15.37 -4.94 10.00
CA GLY A 402 -14.83 -5.61 8.81
C GLY A 402 -13.77 -6.65 9.11
N LEU A 403 -12.56 -6.45 8.56
CA LEU A 403 -11.37 -7.25 8.84
C LEU A 403 -10.59 -6.74 10.06
N GLY A 404 -11.21 -6.00 10.93
CA GLY A 404 -10.57 -5.42 12.09
C GLY A 404 -11.50 -5.25 13.26
N LEU A 405 -10.99 -4.52 14.25
CA LEU A 405 -11.66 -4.17 15.49
C LEU A 405 -11.43 -2.70 15.78
N ILE A 406 -12.36 -2.09 16.47
CA ILE A 406 -12.23 -0.75 17.03
C ILE A 406 -12.20 -0.88 18.54
N VAL A 407 -11.09 -0.48 19.15
CA VAL A 407 -11.01 -0.28 20.61
C VAL A 407 -11.33 1.17 20.89
N LYS A 408 -12.45 1.44 21.53
CA LYS A 408 -12.79 2.79 21.95
C LYS A 408 -11.95 3.21 23.17
N LEU A 409 -11.54 4.46 23.18
CA LEU A 409 -10.76 5.04 24.26
C LEU A 409 -11.61 5.98 25.11
N PRO A 410 -11.27 6.18 26.38
CA PRO A 410 -11.92 7.21 27.21
C PRO A 410 -11.79 8.60 26.59
N ASN A 411 -12.78 9.46 26.84
CA ASN A 411 -12.74 10.84 26.37
C ASN A 411 -11.48 11.57 26.87
N GLY A 412 -10.88 12.34 25.97
CA GLY A 412 -9.68 13.13 26.25
C GLY A 412 -8.36 12.36 26.10
N VAL A 413 -8.38 11.05 25.91
CA VAL A 413 -7.16 10.27 25.63
C VAL A 413 -6.81 10.42 24.15
N ASP A 414 -5.60 10.90 23.87
CA ASP A 414 -5.09 11.09 22.51
C ASP A 414 -4.68 9.76 21.87
N ASP A 415 -5.42 9.33 20.86
CA ASP A 415 -5.18 8.08 20.13
C ASP A 415 -3.97 8.17 19.19
N LEU A 416 -3.59 9.36 18.71
CA LEU A 416 -2.39 9.56 17.89
C LEU A 416 -1.11 9.31 18.69
N GLU A 417 -1.07 9.79 19.94
CA GLU A 417 0.06 9.52 20.83
C GLU A 417 0.18 8.04 21.19
N ILE A 418 -0.95 7.35 21.38
CA ILE A 418 -0.96 5.90 21.60
C ILE A 418 -0.39 5.18 20.37
N VAL A 419 -0.83 5.54 19.17
CA VAL A 419 -0.31 4.96 17.93
C VAL A 419 1.20 5.18 17.78
N HIS A 420 1.68 6.39 18.10
CA HIS A 420 3.12 6.68 18.08
C HIS A 420 3.89 5.78 19.09
N SER A 421 3.36 5.61 20.28
CA SER A 421 3.96 4.76 21.32
C SER A 421 3.92 3.27 20.96
N ALA A 422 2.81 2.81 20.36
CA ALA A 422 2.64 1.43 19.90
C ALA A 422 3.65 1.06 18.81
N ARG A 423 3.97 1.99 17.91
CA ARG A 423 4.98 1.78 16.86
C ARG A 423 6.37 1.49 17.42
N LYS A 424 6.75 2.11 18.54
CA LYS A 424 8.01 1.83 19.25
C LYS A 424 8.06 0.41 19.83
N GLN A 425 6.89 -0.23 19.97
CA GLN A 425 6.73 -1.62 20.41
C GLN A 425 6.44 -2.58 19.24
N ASN A 426 6.77 -2.18 18.00
CA ASN A 426 6.51 -2.95 16.79
C ASN A 426 5.03 -3.33 16.59
N LEU A 427 4.11 -2.47 17.01
CA LEU A 427 2.68 -2.58 16.72
C LEU A 427 2.26 -1.44 15.79
N ALA A 428 1.30 -1.67 14.91
CA ALA A 428 0.85 -0.67 13.94
C ALA A 428 -0.69 -0.47 13.94
N PRO A 429 -1.30 -0.14 15.09
CA PRO A 429 -2.69 0.32 15.08
C PRO A 429 -2.82 1.64 14.32
N SER A 430 -4.04 2.03 13.95
CA SER A 430 -4.33 3.34 13.39
C SER A 430 -5.23 4.13 14.34
N ALA A 431 -5.03 5.43 14.45
CA ALA A 431 -5.88 6.30 15.25
C ALA A 431 -7.22 6.53 14.53
N LEU A 432 -8.34 6.34 15.22
CA LEU A 432 -9.67 6.58 14.67
C LEU A 432 -9.90 8.08 14.42
N SER A 433 -9.38 8.96 15.29
CA SER A 433 -9.52 10.41 15.15
C SER A 433 -8.98 10.94 13.82
N ALA A 434 -7.92 10.34 13.29
CA ALA A 434 -7.29 10.72 12.00
C ALA A 434 -8.21 10.50 10.77
N TRP A 435 -9.31 9.78 10.93
CA TRP A 435 -10.27 9.52 9.85
C TRP A 435 -11.36 10.60 9.77
N TYR A 436 -11.44 11.47 10.78
CA TYR A 436 -12.39 12.59 10.79
C TYR A 436 -11.79 13.83 10.14
N LEU A 437 -12.62 14.57 9.42
CA LEU A 437 -12.33 15.93 8.95
C LEU A 437 -12.82 16.96 9.96
N ARG A 438 -14.03 16.73 10.50
CA ARG A 438 -14.62 17.56 11.53
C ARG A 438 -14.10 17.14 12.91
N THR A 439 -13.18 17.92 13.44
CA THR A 439 -12.53 17.62 14.74
C THR A 439 -13.51 17.59 15.90
N GLU A 440 -14.59 18.37 15.82
CA GLU A 440 -15.66 18.40 16.84
C GLU A 440 -16.49 17.10 16.88
N LEU A 441 -16.47 16.31 15.83
CA LEU A 441 -17.13 15.01 15.76
C LEU A 441 -16.15 13.85 15.98
N ALA A 442 -14.85 14.13 16.02
CA ALA A 442 -13.84 13.11 16.15
C ALA A 442 -14.02 12.27 17.42
N ARG A 443 -13.93 10.97 17.25
CA ARG A 443 -13.94 10.01 18.35
C ARG A 443 -12.58 9.37 18.44
N ASN A 444 -12.05 9.30 19.66
CA ASN A 444 -10.77 8.65 19.91
C ASN A 444 -10.95 7.14 20.01
N GLY A 445 -10.06 6.41 19.37
CA GLY A 445 -10.07 4.96 19.35
C GLY A 445 -8.95 4.38 18.53
N LEU A 446 -8.74 3.09 18.64
CA LEU A 446 -7.72 2.37 17.89
C LEU A 446 -8.37 1.45 16.89
N LEU A 447 -8.00 1.59 15.63
CA LEU A 447 -8.35 0.67 14.55
C LEU A 447 -7.28 -0.42 14.47
N LEU A 448 -7.70 -1.66 14.65
CA LEU A 448 -6.84 -2.84 14.74
C LEU A 448 -7.17 -3.82 13.62
N SER A 449 -6.30 -3.98 12.63
CA SER A 449 -6.48 -5.05 11.63
C SER A 449 -6.11 -6.41 12.23
N VAL A 450 -6.92 -7.42 11.95
CA VAL A 450 -6.62 -8.80 12.39
C VAL A 450 -5.82 -9.58 11.34
N THR A 451 -5.62 -9.03 10.16
CA THR A 451 -5.05 -9.74 9.00
C THR A 451 -3.62 -10.26 9.25
N ASN A 452 -2.84 -9.56 10.06
CA ASN A 452 -1.45 -9.88 10.38
C ASN A 452 -1.26 -10.45 11.79
N LEU A 453 -2.35 -10.77 12.49
CA LEU A 453 -2.31 -11.45 13.77
C LEU A 453 -2.24 -12.97 13.54
N ARG A 454 -1.12 -13.59 13.86
CA ARG A 454 -0.96 -15.03 13.77
C ARG A 454 -1.21 -15.68 15.15
N PRO A 455 -1.57 -16.96 15.21
CA PRO A 455 -1.80 -17.66 16.48
C PRO A 455 -0.61 -17.60 17.45
N ASP A 456 0.62 -17.53 16.92
CA ASP A 456 1.85 -17.46 17.69
C ASP A 456 2.15 -16.07 18.28
N ASN A 457 1.65 -14.98 17.69
CA ASN A 457 1.95 -13.62 18.12
C ASN A 457 0.75 -12.83 18.68
N ILE A 458 -0.48 -13.27 18.46
CA ILE A 458 -1.68 -12.50 18.79
C ILE A 458 -1.78 -12.14 20.27
N ARG A 459 -1.45 -13.08 21.19
CA ARG A 459 -1.52 -12.83 22.62
C ARG A 459 -0.50 -11.77 23.03
N ALA A 460 0.76 -11.92 22.64
CA ALA A 460 1.82 -10.96 22.93
C ALA A 460 1.50 -9.56 22.36
N ALA A 461 0.92 -9.50 21.16
CA ALA A 461 0.51 -8.23 20.56
C ALA A 461 -0.62 -7.55 21.34
N CYS A 462 -1.60 -8.32 21.85
CA CYS A 462 -2.69 -7.78 22.68
C CYS A 462 -2.17 -7.30 24.06
N ASP A 463 -1.25 -8.04 24.69
CA ASP A 463 -0.64 -7.67 25.95
C ASP A 463 0.20 -6.39 25.83
N ALA A 464 1.00 -6.28 24.76
CA ALA A 464 1.79 -5.08 24.49
C ALA A 464 0.90 -3.86 24.18
N LEU A 465 -0.19 -4.05 23.44
CA LEU A 465 -1.14 -2.97 23.17
C LEU A 465 -1.81 -2.48 24.46
N GLU A 466 -2.25 -3.39 25.34
CA GLU A 466 -2.81 -3.05 26.64
C GLU A 466 -1.82 -2.24 27.49
N ALA A 467 -0.57 -2.67 27.56
CA ALA A 467 0.47 -1.95 28.32
C ALA A 467 0.66 -0.51 27.82
N VAL A 468 0.73 -0.31 26.50
CA VAL A 468 0.86 1.02 25.89
C VAL A 468 -0.35 1.90 26.19
N VAL A 469 -1.56 1.37 26.04
CA VAL A 469 -2.80 2.13 26.31
C VAL A 469 -2.94 2.47 27.78
N SER A 470 -2.69 1.51 28.68
CA SER A 470 -2.80 1.71 30.15
C SER A 470 -1.80 2.75 30.65
N ALA A 471 -0.57 2.75 30.15
CA ALA A 471 0.44 3.74 30.48
C ALA A 471 -0.02 5.16 30.12
N ARG A 472 -0.65 5.33 28.95
CA ARG A 472 -1.16 6.65 28.51
C ARG A 472 -2.39 7.10 29.27
N ILE A 473 -3.33 6.20 29.58
CA ILE A 473 -4.50 6.52 30.40
C ILE A 473 -4.08 6.95 31.80
N SER A 474 -3.08 6.29 32.40
CA SER A 474 -2.56 6.64 33.74
C SER A 474 -1.91 8.03 33.76
N GLN A 475 -1.12 8.36 32.72
CA GLN A 475 -0.54 9.70 32.56
C GLN A 475 -1.61 10.79 32.44
N HIS A 476 -2.65 10.54 31.64
CA HIS A 476 -3.76 11.48 31.47
C HIS A 476 -4.52 11.74 32.79
N ARG A 477 -4.77 10.72 33.58
CA ARG A 477 -5.42 10.85 34.90
C ARG A 477 -4.53 11.61 35.91
N GLY A 478 -3.22 11.44 35.86
CA GLY A 478 -2.26 12.14 36.73
C GLY A 478 -2.21 13.65 36.49
N VAL A 479 -2.28 14.07 35.22
CA VAL A 479 -2.29 15.50 34.82
C VAL A 479 -3.61 16.17 35.23
N GLY A 480 -4.75 15.47 35.13
CA GLY A 480 -6.06 15.98 35.53
C GLY A 480 -6.23 16.16 37.05
N ALA A 481 -5.46 15.42 37.87
CA ALA A 481 -5.45 15.56 39.29
C ALA A 481 -4.60 16.77 39.80
N SER A 482 -3.57 17.16 39.04
CA SER A 482 -2.69 18.29 39.36
C SER A 482 -3.32 19.68 39.12
N HIS A 483 -4.38 19.78 38.33
CA HIS A 483 -5.07 21.06 38.07
C HIS A 483 -6.27 21.36 38.96
N ARG A 484 -6.52 20.54 40.00
CA ARG A 484 -7.57 20.79 41.01
C ARG A 484 -7.04 21.36 42.32
N PHE A 485 -5.78 21.73 42.41
CA PHE A 485 -5.17 22.37 43.56
C PHE A 485 -4.43 23.66 43.12
N PHE A 486 -5.16 24.64 42.65
CA PHE A 486 -4.77 26.05 42.72
C PHE A 486 -6.04 26.93 42.63
#